data_b05d34f437ac53b160b30ee4a3d4e403
#
_entry.id   b05d34f437ac53b160b30ee4a3d4e403
#
_cell.length_a   1.000
_cell.length_b   1.000
_cell.length_c   1.000
_cell.angle_alpha   90.00
_cell.angle_beta   90.00
_cell.angle_gamma   90.00
#
_symmetry.space_group_name_H-M   'P 1'
#
loop_
_entity.id
_entity.type
_entity.pdbx_description
1 polymer ?
#
loop_
_entity_poly.entity_id
_entity_poly.type
_entity_poly.pdbx_seq_one_letter_code
_entity_poly.pdbx_strand_id
1 'polypeptide(L)'
;MNVFTSISRSARLCIVVAMASVALPAIAQSVPQPAVPQPQTIIPAAPQLAASSWILMDAHSGRVLAEHNSDERLPPASLTKLMTAYLVERELDRGTINLTDMINISENAWRTGGSKMFIEVGDQVSVDNLLHGIIIVSGNDASVAMAEHLAGGEAPFADLMNQHATRLGMHNTNFQNATGLPGDNHYSSARDMALLSQYIINDYPEHYEIYSQRTFSFAGIDQPNRNRLLWRDPTVDGLKTGWTTEAGFGLVASAKRDDMRLISVVMGTNSEEARAQETQKLLSYGFRFFETTKLYERGAVLATPRIWGGDSNELRVGVDEEVFMTLPRNRNEELRARLNLDPDLQAPIAIGDEVGTLEVHLGDEIVGERRMVALENVEEGGLFKRLFDQVRRFFSGLISNFTD
;
A
#
# COMPACT_ATOMS: atom_id res chain seq x y z
N MET A 1 -53.77 -92.67 -39.35
CA MET A 1 -54.48 -93.04 -40.59
C MET A 1 -54.80 -91.75 -41.30
N ASN A 2 -54.15 -91.54 -42.44
CA ASN A 2 -54.55 -90.73 -43.59
C ASN A 2 -54.92 -89.27 -43.38
N VAL A 3 -54.67 -88.33 -44.23
CA VAL A 3 -53.99 -88.24 -45.52
C VAL A 3 -54.09 -86.72 -45.88
N PHE A 4 -53.03 -86.23 -46.49
CA PHE A 4 -52.97 -85.15 -47.55
C PHE A 4 -54.05 -84.13 -47.66
N THR A 5 -53.76 -82.83 -47.89
CA THR A 5 -53.29 -82.10 -49.11
C THR A 5 -53.29 -80.66 -48.81
N SER A 6 -52.22 -79.92 -49.08
CA SER A 6 -51.81 -79.18 -50.28
C SER A 6 -52.71 -78.05 -50.73
N ILE A 7 -52.08 -76.90 -50.98
CA ILE A 7 -52.22 -75.87 -52.00
C ILE A 7 -52.39 -74.42 -51.40
N SER A 8 -51.40 -73.68 -51.42
CA SER A 8 -50.91 -72.70 -52.42
C SER A 8 -51.56 -71.27 -52.37
N ARG A 9 -50.68 -70.33 -52.33
CA ARG A 9 -50.73 -68.95 -52.90
C ARG A 9 -51.59 -67.89 -52.20
N SER A 10 -51.03 -66.88 -51.64
CA SER A 10 -50.61 -65.64 -52.39
C SER A 10 -49.96 -64.64 -51.42
N ALA A 11 -48.79 -64.22 -51.75
CA ALA A 11 -48.11 -63.15 -51.12
C ALA A 11 -48.85 -61.84 -51.38
N ARG A 12 -49.23 -61.13 -50.33
CA ARG A 12 -49.50 -59.71 -50.41
C ARG A 12 -48.51 -59.00 -49.49
N LEU A 13 -47.53 -58.35 -50.14
CA LEU A 13 -46.54 -57.46 -49.56
C LEU A 13 -47.25 -56.16 -49.10
N CYS A 14 -47.50 -56.03 -47.80
CA CYS A 14 -47.89 -54.76 -47.20
C CYS A 14 -46.60 -54.02 -46.83
N ILE A 15 -46.25 -53.03 -47.66
CA ILE A 15 -45.21 -52.05 -47.32
C ILE A 15 -45.80 -51.11 -46.27
N VAL A 16 -45.38 -51.28 -45.01
CA VAL A 16 -45.60 -50.34 -43.91
C VAL A 16 -44.51 -49.29 -44.05
N VAL A 17 -44.87 -48.10 -44.58
CA VAL A 17 -44.01 -46.94 -44.54
C VAL A 17 -44.04 -46.39 -43.09
N ALA A 18 -43.03 -46.69 -42.34
CA ALA A 18 -42.80 -46.08 -41.05
C ALA A 18 -42.28 -44.64 -41.29
N MET A 19 -43.15 -43.63 -41.15
CA MET A 19 -42.74 -42.26 -41.03
C MET A 19 -42.01 -42.04 -39.69
N ALA A 20 -40.70 -42.02 -39.74
CA ALA A 20 -39.89 -41.57 -38.61
C ALA A 20 -40.02 -40.05 -38.50
N SER A 21 -40.78 -39.60 -37.52
CA SER A 21 -40.84 -38.19 -37.13
C SER A 21 -39.51 -37.79 -36.50
N VAL A 22 -38.66 -37.16 -37.27
CA VAL A 22 -37.43 -36.51 -36.72
C VAL A 22 -37.87 -35.27 -35.97
N ALA A 23 -37.98 -35.40 -34.63
CA ALA A 23 -38.11 -34.25 -33.74
C ALA A 23 -36.77 -33.46 -33.75
N LEU A 24 -36.73 -32.36 -34.46
CA LEU A 24 -35.62 -31.38 -34.35
C LEU A 24 -35.66 -30.80 -32.92
N PRO A 25 -34.52 -30.80 -32.17
CA PRO A 25 -34.48 -30.13 -30.91
C PRO A 25 -34.66 -28.63 -31.18
N ALA A 26 -35.69 -28.03 -30.57
CA ALA A 26 -35.86 -26.58 -30.53
C ALA A 26 -34.65 -26.01 -29.76
N ILE A 27 -33.74 -25.38 -30.49
CA ILE A 27 -32.69 -24.55 -29.89
C ILE A 27 -33.43 -23.34 -29.31
N ALA A 28 -33.67 -23.38 -27.99
CA ALA A 28 -34.12 -22.22 -27.26
C ALA A 28 -33.02 -21.15 -27.38
N GLN A 29 -33.21 -20.18 -28.27
CA GLN A 29 -32.42 -18.96 -28.29
C GLN A 29 -32.66 -18.26 -26.96
N SER A 30 -31.66 -18.29 -26.06
CA SER A 30 -31.65 -17.44 -24.88
C SER A 30 -31.67 -15.99 -25.36
N VAL A 31 -32.80 -15.33 -25.20
CA VAL A 31 -32.90 -13.87 -25.38
C VAL A 31 -31.91 -13.25 -24.40
N PRO A 32 -30.95 -12.42 -24.85
CA PRO A 32 -30.06 -11.73 -23.93
C PRO A 32 -30.93 -10.91 -22.99
N GLN A 33 -30.91 -11.23 -21.69
CA GLN A 33 -31.54 -10.35 -20.70
C GLN A 33 -30.83 -8.99 -20.80
N PRO A 34 -31.60 -7.88 -20.92
CA PRO A 34 -31.00 -6.56 -20.87
C PRO A 34 -30.21 -6.46 -19.56
N ALA A 35 -28.93 -6.12 -19.67
CA ALA A 35 -28.10 -5.85 -18.50
C ALA A 35 -28.82 -4.78 -17.66
N VAL A 36 -29.31 -5.14 -16.49
CA VAL A 36 -29.85 -4.16 -15.54
C VAL A 36 -28.66 -3.26 -15.19
N PRO A 37 -28.74 -1.93 -15.44
CA PRO A 37 -27.69 -1.03 -15.07
C PRO A 37 -27.47 -1.19 -13.56
N GLN A 38 -26.30 -1.64 -13.16
CA GLN A 38 -25.96 -1.67 -11.74
C GLN A 38 -26.00 -0.23 -11.25
N PRO A 39 -26.60 0.05 -10.10
CA PRO A 39 -26.65 1.41 -9.57
C PRO A 39 -25.21 1.87 -9.37
N GLN A 40 -24.80 2.89 -10.13
CA GLN A 40 -23.50 3.51 -9.93
C GLN A 40 -23.43 3.97 -8.48
N THR A 41 -22.44 3.49 -7.73
CA THR A 41 -22.22 3.94 -6.36
C THR A 41 -21.83 5.42 -6.42
N ILE A 42 -22.79 6.30 -6.14
CA ILE A 42 -22.53 7.74 -6.06
C ILE A 42 -21.70 7.98 -4.79
N ILE A 43 -20.43 8.33 -4.95
CA ILE A 43 -19.60 8.78 -3.82
C ILE A 43 -19.98 10.23 -3.52
N PRO A 44 -20.53 10.52 -2.33
CA PRO A 44 -20.77 11.91 -1.93
C PRO A 44 -19.44 12.69 -1.87
N ALA A 45 -19.51 14.01 -2.01
CA ALA A 45 -18.38 14.86 -1.77
C ALA A 45 -17.78 14.61 -0.37
N ALA A 46 -16.45 14.74 -0.26
CA ALA A 46 -15.76 14.61 1.00
C ALA A 46 -16.30 15.61 2.04
N PRO A 47 -16.28 15.24 3.34
CA PRO A 47 -16.77 16.12 4.38
C PRO A 47 -15.94 17.40 4.44
N GLN A 48 -16.60 18.53 4.67
CA GLN A 48 -15.90 19.77 5.00
C GLN A 48 -15.39 19.67 6.43
N LEU A 49 -14.08 19.90 6.62
CA LEU A 49 -13.43 19.83 7.92
C LEU A 49 -13.05 21.23 8.41
N ALA A 50 -13.11 21.44 9.73
CA ALA A 50 -12.63 22.65 10.37
C ALA A 50 -11.11 22.55 10.62
N ALA A 51 -10.33 22.48 9.53
CA ALA A 51 -8.88 22.34 9.50
C ALA A 51 -8.32 23.14 8.33
N SER A 52 -7.05 23.57 8.43
CA SER A 52 -6.37 24.31 7.36
C SER A 52 -6.02 23.41 6.18
N SER A 53 -5.52 22.23 6.48
CA SER A 53 -5.09 21.24 5.49
C SER A 53 -5.41 19.83 5.98
N TRP A 54 -5.78 18.93 5.06
CA TRP A 54 -6.02 17.52 5.39
C TRP A 54 -5.94 16.61 4.17
N ILE A 55 -5.68 15.34 4.42
CA ILE A 55 -5.68 14.28 3.43
C ILE A 55 -6.17 12.96 4.04
N LEU A 56 -6.83 12.14 3.23
CA LEU A 56 -7.18 10.77 3.50
C LEU A 56 -6.58 9.88 2.42
N MET A 57 -5.74 8.95 2.80
CA MET A 57 -5.05 8.04 1.90
C MET A 57 -5.19 6.59 2.39
N ASP A 58 -5.30 5.64 1.46
CA ASP A 58 -5.16 4.23 1.78
C ASP A 58 -3.68 3.87 1.90
N ALA A 59 -3.30 3.21 2.99
CA ALA A 59 -1.91 2.92 3.31
C ALA A 59 -1.27 1.89 2.37
N HIS A 60 -2.04 0.91 1.87
CA HIS A 60 -1.52 -0.16 1.02
C HIS A 60 -1.42 0.25 -0.44
N SER A 61 -2.48 0.82 -1.00
CA SER A 61 -2.52 1.22 -2.41
C SER A 61 -1.86 2.58 -2.68
N GLY A 62 -1.70 3.43 -1.65
CA GLY A 62 -1.26 4.82 -1.79
C GLY A 62 -2.32 5.74 -2.40
N ARG A 63 -3.53 5.24 -2.63
CA ARG A 63 -4.60 6.03 -3.24
C ARG A 63 -5.09 7.13 -2.31
N VAL A 64 -5.07 8.38 -2.80
CA VAL A 64 -5.71 9.52 -2.13
C VAL A 64 -7.22 9.43 -2.37
N LEU A 65 -8.00 9.39 -1.28
CA LEU A 65 -9.46 9.26 -1.33
C LEU A 65 -10.15 10.63 -1.24
N ALA A 66 -9.56 11.53 -0.50
CA ALA A 66 -10.04 12.90 -0.35
C ALA A 66 -8.93 13.78 0.23
N GLU A 67 -8.92 15.06 -0.16
CA GLU A 67 -7.91 16.00 0.32
C GLU A 67 -8.39 17.45 0.21
N HIS A 68 -7.75 18.32 0.96
CA HIS A 68 -7.94 19.78 0.91
C HIS A 68 -6.63 20.46 1.31
N ASN A 69 -6.14 21.34 0.44
CA ASN A 69 -4.87 22.06 0.64
C ASN A 69 -3.70 21.14 1.06
N SER A 70 -3.70 19.89 0.60
CA SER A 70 -2.81 18.84 1.10
C SER A 70 -1.33 19.11 0.88
N ASP A 71 -0.98 19.96 -0.07
CA ASP A 71 0.38 20.38 -0.41
C ASP A 71 0.78 21.72 0.24
N GLU A 72 -0.12 22.34 1.03
CA GLU A 72 0.17 23.58 1.75
C GLU A 72 1.26 23.34 2.81
N ARG A 73 2.28 24.23 2.80
CA ARG A 73 3.38 24.20 3.77
C ARG A 73 2.93 24.82 5.08
N LEU A 74 2.81 23.99 6.10
CA LEU A 74 2.39 24.39 7.45
C LEU A 74 3.43 23.98 8.48
N PRO A 75 3.53 24.66 9.62
CA PRO A 75 4.37 24.20 10.73
C PRO A 75 3.88 22.82 11.21
N PRO A 76 4.72 21.79 11.20
CA PRO A 76 4.31 20.42 11.56
C PRO A 76 4.19 20.22 13.07
N ALA A 77 4.78 21.08 13.88
CA ALA A 77 4.92 20.87 15.32
C ALA A 77 5.48 19.44 15.59
N SER A 78 5.01 18.76 16.62
CA SER A 78 5.49 17.42 16.96
C SER A 78 5.12 16.31 15.96
N LEU A 79 4.45 16.58 14.84
CA LEU A 79 4.35 15.62 13.72
C LEU A 79 5.74 15.36 13.13
N THR A 80 6.68 16.29 13.25
CA THR A 80 8.12 16.13 12.94
C THR A 80 8.70 14.85 13.50
N LYS A 81 8.26 14.43 14.69
CA LYS A 81 8.77 13.22 15.38
C LYS A 81 8.45 11.91 14.67
N LEU A 82 7.54 11.94 13.68
CA LEU A 82 7.36 10.80 12.78
C LEU A 82 8.63 10.56 11.97
N MET A 83 9.30 11.61 11.46
CA MET A 83 10.59 11.46 10.77
C MET A 83 11.71 11.06 11.75
N THR A 84 11.69 11.58 12.96
CA THR A 84 12.66 11.17 14.01
C THR A 84 12.52 9.68 14.34
N ALA A 85 11.29 9.20 14.55
CA ALA A 85 11.01 7.78 14.81
C ALA A 85 11.37 6.92 13.58
N TYR A 86 10.98 7.33 12.38
CA TYR A 86 11.32 6.65 11.13
C TYR A 86 12.82 6.41 10.98
N LEU A 87 13.66 7.39 11.32
CA LEU A 87 15.10 7.25 11.25
C LEU A 87 15.64 6.28 12.30
N VAL A 88 15.07 6.28 13.50
CA VAL A 88 15.41 5.29 14.56
C VAL A 88 15.01 3.88 14.12
N GLU A 89 13.78 3.70 13.66
CA GLU A 89 13.23 2.41 13.19
C GLU A 89 14.05 1.87 12.02
N ARG A 90 14.46 2.73 11.10
CA ARG A 90 15.34 2.37 10.00
C ARG A 90 16.73 1.89 10.44
N GLU A 91 17.33 2.54 11.42
CA GLU A 91 18.65 2.11 11.92
C GLU A 91 18.55 0.81 12.76
N LEU A 92 17.39 0.57 13.40
CA LEU A 92 17.06 -0.72 14.05
C LEU A 92 16.94 -1.84 13.00
N ASP A 93 16.19 -1.62 11.92
CA ASP A 93 16.02 -2.59 10.82
C ASP A 93 17.35 -2.94 10.15
N ARG A 94 18.24 -1.96 9.99
CA ARG A 94 19.60 -2.18 9.46
C ARG A 94 20.56 -2.86 10.43
N GLY A 95 20.17 -3.01 11.69
CA GLY A 95 21.02 -3.56 12.75
C GLY A 95 22.22 -2.67 13.14
N THR A 96 22.18 -1.37 12.80
CA THR A 96 23.22 -0.40 13.20
C THR A 96 23.08 0.02 14.66
N ILE A 97 21.86 -0.07 15.19
CA ILE A 97 21.55 0.07 16.61
C ILE A 97 20.61 -1.06 17.05
N ASN A 98 20.52 -1.30 18.35
CA ASN A 98 19.60 -2.28 18.94
C ASN A 98 18.70 -1.61 20.00
N LEU A 99 17.51 -2.15 20.21
CA LEU A 99 16.58 -1.65 21.24
C LEU A 99 17.21 -1.60 22.65
N THR A 100 18.17 -2.47 22.94
CA THR A 100 18.85 -2.57 24.22
C THR A 100 20.06 -1.66 24.36
N ASP A 101 20.48 -0.97 23.30
CA ASP A 101 21.62 -0.06 23.37
C ASP A 101 21.34 1.10 24.32
N MET A 102 22.30 1.42 25.17
CA MET A 102 22.16 2.43 26.23
C MET A 102 22.75 3.75 25.77
N ILE A 103 21.93 4.77 25.74
CA ILE A 103 22.26 6.11 25.25
C ILE A 103 22.53 7.03 26.44
N ASN A 104 23.70 7.67 26.46
CA ASN A 104 24.04 8.68 27.45
C ASN A 104 23.27 9.97 27.21
N ILE A 105 22.56 10.46 28.25
CA ILE A 105 21.76 11.67 28.15
C ILE A 105 22.62 12.91 28.38
N SER A 106 22.69 13.76 27.36
CA SER A 106 23.40 15.02 27.42
C SER A 106 22.62 16.09 28.20
N GLU A 107 23.33 17.13 28.63
CA GLU A 107 22.72 18.33 29.21
C GLU A 107 21.78 19.04 28.22
N ASN A 108 22.10 19.04 26.92
CA ASN A 108 21.29 19.63 25.87
C ASN A 108 19.95 18.89 25.72
N ALA A 109 19.95 17.57 25.63
CA ALA A 109 18.74 16.75 25.59
C ALA A 109 17.86 16.99 26.83
N TRP A 110 18.46 16.91 28.02
CA TRP A 110 17.75 17.14 29.28
C TRP A 110 17.13 18.55 29.39
N ARG A 111 17.84 19.61 28.94
CA ARG A 111 17.35 20.99 28.99
C ARG A 111 16.27 21.30 27.97
N THR A 112 16.14 20.51 26.93
CA THR A 112 15.19 20.77 25.83
C THR A 112 13.77 20.95 26.38
N GLY A 113 13.15 22.08 26.03
CA GLY A 113 11.83 22.46 26.53
C GLY A 113 10.67 21.73 25.83
N GLY A 114 9.46 22.00 26.29
CA GLY A 114 8.22 21.41 25.76
C GLY A 114 7.86 20.08 26.39
N SER A 115 7.35 19.15 25.59
CA SER A 115 6.98 17.81 26.09
C SER A 115 8.19 16.97 26.43
N LYS A 116 8.17 16.25 27.54
CA LYS A 116 9.30 15.47 28.06
C LYS A 116 8.88 14.06 28.47
N MET A 117 9.77 13.09 28.31
CA MET A 117 9.68 11.81 29.00
C MET A 117 10.36 11.84 30.38
N PHE A 118 11.05 12.93 30.71
CA PHE A 118 11.75 13.19 31.98
C PHE A 118 13.01 12.34 32.18
N ILE A 119 13.89 12.31 31.18
CA ILE A 119 15.25 11.78 31.30
C ILE A 119 16.12 12.78 32.06
N GLU A 120 17.11 12.26 32.83
CA GLU A 120 18.04 13.09 33.59
C GLU A 120 19.43 13.13 32.95
N VAL A 121 20.16 14.23 33.17
CA VAL A 121 21.51 14.39 32.63
C VAL A 121 22.46 13.34 33.21
N GLY A 122 23.19 12.65 32.33
CA GLY A 122 24.14 11.59 32.70
C GLY A 122 23.51 10.21 32.88
N ASP A 123 22.17 10.10 32.79
CA ASP A 123 21.51 8.80 32.75
C ASP A 123 21.90 8.03 31.48
N GLN A 124 21.77 6.71 31.58
CA GLN A 124 21.77 5.81 30.42
C GLN A 124 20.36 5.28 30.18
N VAL A 125 19.81 5.59 29.02
CA VAL A 125 18.42 5.21 28.63
C VAL A 125 18.48 4.35 27.39
N SER A 126 17.76 3.24 27.37
CA SER A 126 17.72 2.35 26.21
C SER A 126 17.05 3.01 25.00
N VAL A 127 17.47 2.63 23.79
CA VAL A 127 16.84 3.04 22.52
C VAL A 127 15.34 2.74 22.58
N ASP A 128 14.93 1.58 23.09
CA ASP A 128 13.54 1.20 23.29
C ASP A 128 12.75 2.24 24.10
N ASN A 129 13.24 2.62 25.27
CA ASN A 129 12.58 3.64 26.09
C ASN A 129 12.55 5.01 25.41
N LEU A 130 13.62 5.41 24.72
CA LEU A 130 13.66 6.67 23.99
C LEU A 130 12.66 6.69 22.84
N LEU A 131 12.54 5.59 22.08
CA LEU A 131 11.56 5.47 20.99
C LEU A 131 10.11 5.54 21.52
N HIS A 132 9.80 4.83 22.62
CA HIS A 132 8.51 4.95 23.30
C HIS A 132 8.26 6.39 23.80
N GLY A 133 9.27 7.04 24.35
CA GLY A 133 9.20 8.44 24.77
C GLY A 133 8.91 9.41 23.61
N ILE A 134 9.52 9.21 22.44
CA ILE A 134 9.29 10.00 21.24
C ILE A 134 7.85 9.84 20.72
N ILE A 135 7.40 8.60 20.58
CA ILE A 135 6.12 8.25 19.94
C ILE A 135 4.96 8.59 20.87
N ILE A 136 4.93 8.04 22.08
CA ILE A 136 3.77 8.05 22.98
C ILE A 136 3.61 9.39 23.68
N VAL A 137 4.67 9.86 24.34
CA VAL A 137 4.59 11.10 25.15
C VAL A 137 5.12 12.32 24.41
N SER A 138 5.61 12.12 23.20
CA SER A 138 6.15 13.22 22.37
C SER A 138 7.36 13.91 23.00
N GLY A 139 8.24 13.14 23.68
CA GLY A 139 9.41 13.65 24.40
C GLY A 139 10.38 14.40 23.48
N ASN A 140 10.58 15.71 23.72
CA ASN A 140 11.57 16.49 23.03
C ASN A 140 12.99 16.09 23.50
N ASP A 141 13.14 15.86 24.78
CA ASP A 141 14.34 15.33 25.42
C ASP A 141 14.80 14.03 24.78
N ALA A 142 13.90 13.05 24.63
CA ALA A 142 14.18 11.79 23.96
C ALA A 142 14.55 11.98 22.47
N SER A 143 13.86 12.92 21.77
CA SER A 143 14.13 13.21 20.36
C SER A 143 15.52 13.78 20.14
N VAL A 144 15.95 14.71 21.02
CA VAL A 144 17.30 15.29 20.97
C VAL A 144 18.36 14.24 21.32
N ALA A 145 18.13 13.41 22.36
CA ALA A 145 19.04 12.34 22.74
C ALA A 145 19.29 11.37 21.57
N MET A 146 18.25 10.98 20.84
CA MET A 146 18.38 10.12 19.67
C MET A 146 19.06 10.84 18.48
N ALA A 147 18.77 12.13 18.27
CA ALA A 147 19.45 12.93 17.23
C ALA A 147 20.95 13.04 17.49
N GLU A 148 21.35 13.29 18.74
CA GLU A 148 22.74 13.34 19.15
C GLU A 148 23.43 11.96 18.99
N HIS A 149 22.75 10.88 19.32
CA HIS A 149 23.26 9.54 19.17
C HIS A 149 23.47 9.13 17.70
N LEU A 150 22.48 9.38 16.84
CA LEU A 150 22.51 8.92 15.45
C LEU A 150 23.35 9.82 14.54
N ALA A 151 23.44 11.12 14.83
CA ALA A 151 24.10 12.09 13.95
C ALA A 151 25.12 13.01 14.63
N GLY A 152 25.32 12.87 15.94
CA GLY A 152 26.24 13.72 16.71
C GLY A 152 25.64 15.08 17.11
N GLY A 153 24.37 15.37 16.76
CA GLY A 153 23.70 16.61 17.11
C GLY A 153 22.46 16.87 16.28
N GLU A 154 21.65 17.89 16.69
CA GLU A 154 20.38 18.19 16.01
C GLU A 154 20.57 18.73 14.59
N ALA A 155 21.55 19.58 14.32
CA ALA A 155 21.77 20.16 12.99
C ALA A 155 22.11 19.06 11.94
N PRO A 156 23.14 18.20 12.14
CA PRO A 156 23.40 17.09 11.21
C PRO A 156 22.25 16.07 11.16
N PHE A 157 21.48 15.91 12.24
CA PHE A 157 20.28 15.07 12.21
C PHE A 157 19.18 15.68 11.35
N ALA A 158 18.97 17.00 11.39
CA ALA A 158 18.02 17.69 10.51
C ALA A 158 18.42 17.56 9.03
N ASP A 159 19.72 17.62 8.72
CA ASP A 159 20.24 17.35 7.37
C ASP A 159 19.90 15.91 6.93
N LEU A 160 20.05 14.93 7.82
CA LEU A 160 19.68 13.54 7.56
C LEU A 160 18.17 13.38 7.36
N MET A 161 17.35 14.03 8.19
CA MET A 161 15.88 14.08 8.01
C MET A 161 15.49 14.62 6.63
N ASN A 162 16.10 15.69 6.17
CA ASN A 162 15.82 16.31 4.87
C ASN A 162 16.28 15.46 3.69
N GLN A 163 17.41 14.76 3.81
CA GLN A 163 17.86 13.78 2.80
C GLN A 163 16.84 12.65 2.66
N HIS A 164 16.32 12.15 3.79
CA HIS A 164 15.28 11.11 3.76
C HIS A 164 13.95 11.65 3.25
N ALA A 165 13.52 12.84 3.65
CA ALA A 165 12.33 13.49 3.11
C ALA A 165 12.37 13.56 1.57
N THR A 166 13.52 13.96 1.01
CA THR A 166 13.72 13.99 -0.45
C THR A 166 13.59 12.59 -1.08
N ARG A 167 14.19 11.56 -0.48
CA ARG A 167 14.12 10.16 -0.98
C ARG A 167 12.71 9.60 -0.93
N LEU A 168 11.93 9.98 0.07
CA LEU A 168 10.54 9.56 0.25
C LEU A 168 9.55 10.37 -0.60
N GLY A 169 10.02 11.38 -1.37
CA GLY A 169 9.15 12.22 -2.20
C GLY A 169 8.41 13.30 -1.44
N MET A 170 8.86 13.68 -0.25
CA MET A 170 8.26 14.74 0.59
C MET A 170 8.69 16.14 0.09
N HIS A 171 8.10 16.59 -1.01
CA HIS A 171 8.53 17.79 -1.73
C HIS A 171 8.18 19.12 -1.03
N ASN A 172 7.25 19.09 -0.09
CA ASN A 172 6.80 20.25 0.67
C ASN A 172 7.24 20.20 2.15
N THR A 173 8.42 19.61 2.41
CA THR A 173 8.93 19.42 3.76
C THR A 173 10.36 19.94 3.89
N ASN A 174 10.63 20.63 5.00
CA ASN A 174 11.95 20.97 5.46
C ASN A 174 12.01 20.92 6.99
N PHE A 175 12.87 20.09 7.52
CA PHE A 175 13.11 19.92 8.96
C PHE A 175 14.31 20.76 9.40
N GLN A 176 14.21 21.43 10.55
CA GLN A 176 15.31 22.18 11.18
C GLN A 176 15.76 21.58 12.53
N ASN A 177 14.94 20.69 13.10
CA ASN A 177 15.23 20.02 14.37
C ASN A 177 14.49 18.68 14.48
N ALA A 178 14.86 17.88 15.47
CA ALA A 178 14.28 16.55 15.70
C ALA A 178 12.91 16.57 16.42
N THR A 179 12.50 17.73 16.94
CA THR A 179 11.40 17.85 17.90
C THR A 179 10.11 18.42 17.33
N GLY A 180 10.23 19.27 16.32
CA GLY A 180 9.13 20.09 15.79
C GLY A 180 8.90 21.37 16.59
N LEU A 181 9.87 21.82 17.38
CA LEU A 181 9.86 23.16 17.92
C LEU A 181 9.90 24.19 16.78
N PRO A 182 9.28 25.36 16.97
CA PRO A 182 9.20 26.37 15.91
C PRO A 182 10.55 26.76 15.33
N GLY A 183 10.57 27.02 14.03
CA GLY A 183 11.71 27.51 13.28
C GLY A 183 11.26 28.18 11.99
N ASP A 184 11.92 29.24 11.56
CA ASP A 184 11.51 30.10 10.44
C ASP A 184 11.32 29.33 9.11
N ASN A 185 11.98 28.21 8.95
CA ASN A 185 11.92 27.37 7.75
C ASN A 185 11.63 25.89 8.11
N HIS A 186 10.87 25.67 9.19
CA HIS A 186 10.44 24.33 9.63
C HIS A 186 9.00 24.10 9.22
N TYR A 187 8.79 23.35 8.12
CA TYR A 187 7.48 23.11 7.54
C TYR A 187 7.33 21.71 6.99
N SER A 188 6.09 21.30 6.84
CA SER A 188 5.69 20.10 6.10
C SER A 188 4.28 20.27 5.53
N SER A 189 3.78 19.28 4.79
CA SER A 189 2.43 19.27 4.25
C SER A 189 1.66 18.04 4.72
N ALA A 190 0.33 18.07 4.61
CA ALA A 190 -0.50 16.92 4.95
C ALA A 190 -0.18 15.72 4.06
N ARG A 191 0.10 15.95 2.77
CA ARG A 191 0.51 14.89 1.83
C ARG A 191 1.83 14.27 2.24
N ASP A 192 2.83 15.06 2.55
CA ASP A 192 4.15 14.55 2.92
C ASP A 192 4.10 13.75 4.23
N MET A 193 3.29 14.23 5.21
CA MET A 193 3.06 13.48 6.44
C MET A 193 2.31 12.16 6.20
N ALA A 194 1.41 12.09 5.23
CA ALA A 194 0.73 10.84 4.85
C ALA A 194 1.70 9.87 4.18
N LEU A 195 2.57 10.34 3.28
CA LEU A 195 3.63 9.53 2.66
C LEU A 195 4.58 8.96 3.72
N LEU A 196 5.10 9.80 4.62
CA LEU A 196 5.97 9.33 5.71
C LEU A 196 5.29 8.26 6.56
N SER A 197 4.01 8.47 6.88
CA SER A 197 3.23 7.50 7.67
C SER A 197 3.02 6.18 6.92
N GLN A 198 2.86 6.22 5.60
CA GLN A 198 2.77 5.03 4.76
C GLN A 198 4.06 4.21 4.84
N TYR A 199 5.23 4.85 4.75
CA TYR A 199 6.52 4.19 4.90
C TYR A 199 6.70 3.58 6.30
N ILE A 200 6.38 4.31 7.38
CA ILE A 200 6.45 3.78 8.75
C ILE A 200 5.60 2.51 8.89
N ILE A 201 4.37 2.52 8.37
CA ILE A 201 3.43 1.40 8.47
C ILE A 201 3.90 0.18 7.66
N ASN A 202 4.40 0.40 6.44
CA ASN A 202 4.70 -0.68 5.51
C ASN A 202 6.12 -1.24 5.68
N ASP A 203 7.10 -0.38 6.00
CA ASP A 203 8.50 -0.76 6.07
C ASP A 203 8.92 -1.27 7.45
N TYR A 204 8.27 -0.78 8.54
CA TYR A 204 8.63 -1.11 9.92
C TYR A 204 7.47 -1.67 10.75
N PRO A 205 6.76 -2.70 10.28
CA PRO A 205 5.58 -3.23 10.96
C PRO A 205 5.90 -3.77 12.37
N GLU A 206 7.13 -4.24 12.61
CA GLU A 206 7.56 -4.77 13.92
C GLU A 206 7.60 -3.68 15.01
N HIS A 207 7.93 -2.44 14.63
CA HIS A 207 7.98 -1.30 15.56
C HIS A 207 6.66 -0.54 15.63
N TYR A 208 5.76 -0.77 14.67
CA TYR A 208 4.52 -0.03 14.55
C TYR A 208 3.57 -0.21 15.75
N GLU A 209 3.66 -1.31 16.49
CA GLU A 209 2.82 -1.57 17.66
C GLU A 209 2.96 -0.49 18.76
N ILE A 210 4.11 0.19 18.84
CA ILE A 210 4.36 1.27 19.81
C ILE A 210 3.35 2.40 19.64
N TYR A 211 2.95 2.72 18.39
CA TYR A 211 2.03 3.83 18.09
C TYR A 211 0.62 3.61 18.66
N SER A 212 0.23 2.36 18.89
CA SER A 212 -1.07 1.98 19.44
C SER A 212 -1.11 2.01 20.96
N GLN A 213 0.03 2.11 21.62
CA GLN A 213 0.11 2.08 23.09
C GLN A 213 -0.52 3.32 23.70
N ARG A 214 -1.41 3.11 24.66
CA ARG A 214 -2.20 4.17 25.30
C ARG A 214 -1.46 4.91 26.40
N THR A 215 -0.51 4.26 27.04
CA THR A 215 0.26 4.82 28.16
C THR A 215 1.70 4.36 28.06
N PHE A 216 2.61 5.19 28.57
CA PHE A 216 4.02 4.84 28.74
C PHE A 216 4.47 5.26 30.14
N SER A 217 5.18 4.35 30.82
CA SER A 217 5.75 4.57 32.15
C SER A 217 7.26 4.63 32.06
N PHE A 218 7.84 5.73 32.54
CA PHE A 218 9.28 5.87 32.62
C PHE A 218 9.67 6.54 33.95
N ALA A 219 10.68 6.03 34.64
CA ALA A 219 11.16 6.54 35.94
C ALA A 219 10.04 6.75 36.97
N GLY A 220 9.02 5.90 36.95
CA GLY A 220 7.88 6.00 37.88
C GLY A 220 6.83 7.05 37.49
N ILE A 221 6.95 7.64 36.31
CA ILE A 221 6.01 8.64 35.79
C ILE A 221 5.17 8.01 34.67
N ASP A 222 3.85 7.89 34.90
CA ASP A 222 2.89 7.40 33.92
C ASP A 222 2.37 8.56 33.08
N GLN A 223 2.49 8.45 31.75
CA GLN A 223 2.01 9.46 30.83
C GLN A 223 1.09 8.83 29.76
N PRO A 224 -0.10 9.42 29.50
CA PRO A 224 -0.99 8.93 28.47
C PRO A 224 -0.53 9.38 27.08
N ASN A 225 -0.80 8.55 26.08
CA ASN A 225 -0.69 8.94 24.67
C ASN A 225 -1.67 10.10 24.40
N ARG A 226 -1.25 11.08 23.62
CA ARG A 226 -2.05 12.28 23.34
C ARG A 226 -3.06 12.08 22.21
N ASN A 227 -2.98 10.96 21.48
CA ASN A 227 -3.96 10.58 20.47
C ASN A 227 -5.23 10.02 21.14
N ARG A 228 -6.23 10.87 21.34
CA ARG A 228 -7.49 10.49 21.99
C ARG A 228 -8.30 9.46 21.22
N LEU A 229 -8.06 9.30 19.91
CA LEU A 229 -8.77 8.31 19.09
C LEU A 229 -8.43 6.87 19.50
N LEU A 230 -7.26 6.61 20.08
CA LEU A 230 -6.90 5.29 20.61
C LEU A 230 -7.88 4.76 21.68
N TRP A 231 -8.61 5.66 22.37
CA TRP A 231 -9.64 5.28 23.36
C TRP A 231 -11.05 5.29 22.78
N ARG A 232 -11.29 6.05 21.69
CA ARG A 232 -12.63 6.28 21.15
C ARG A 232 -12.98 5.32 20.01
N ASP A 233 -11.98 4.90 19.22
CA ASP A 233 -12.16 4.04 18.07
C ASP A 233 -11.15 2.88 18.14
N PRO A 234 -11.62 1.64 18.39
CA PRO A 234 -10.73 0.48 18.50
C PRO A 234 -10.03 0.11 17.19
N THR A 235 -10.43 0.70 16.07
CA THR A 235 -9.78 0.48 14.77
C THR A 235 -8.58 1.41 14.55
N VAL A 236 -8.44 2.47 15.38
CA VAL A 236 -7.30 3.40 15.34
C VAL A 236 -6.13 2.82 16.11
N ASP A 237 -4.96 2.76 15.48
CA ASP A 237 -3.73 2.17 16.02
C ASP A 237 -2.48 3.07 15.90
N GLY A 238 -2.65 4.34 15.59
CA GLY A 238 -1.54 5.30 15.45
C GLY A 238 -2.04 6.70 15.11
N LEU A 239 -1.20 7.65 14.79
CA LEU A 239 0.26 7.69 14.94
C LEU A 239 0.70 8.80 15.89
N LYS A 240 0.48 10.09 15.51
CA LYS A 240 1.11 11.22 16.18
C LYS A 240 0.25 12.47 16.22
N THR A 241 0.33 13.19 17.34
CA THR A 241 -0.26 14.52 17.52
C THR A 241 0.81 15.60 17.47
N GLY A 242 0.44 16.78 17.00
CA GLY A 242 1.25 17.98 17.03
C GLY A 242 0.47 19.17 17.58
N TRP A 243 1.17 20.09 18.23
CA TRP A 243 0.62 21.37 18.64
C TRP A 243 1.73 22.40 18.91
N THR A 244 1.56 23.56 18.37
CA THR A 244 2.19 24.83 18.79
C THR A 244 1.17 25.94 18.60
N THR A 245 1.41 27.12 19.18
CA THR A 245 0.53 28.29 18.97
C THR A 245 0.37 28.63 17.49
N GLU A 246 1.44 28.49 16.72
CA GLU A 246 1.50 28.79 15.29
C GLU A 246 0.85 27.71 14.43
N ALA A 247 1.14 26.43 14.72
CA ALA A 247 0.64 25.28 13.95
C ALA A 247 -0.85 24.98 14.19
N GLY A 248 -1.41 25.41 15.33
CA GLY A 248 -2.68 24.87 15.80
C GLY A 248 -2.55 23.39 16.20
N PHE A 249 -3.66 22.68 16.26
CA PHE A 249 -3.70 21.25 16.62
C PHE A 249 -3.73 20.37 15.39
N GLY A 250 -2.76 19.45 15.28
CA GLY A 250 -2.67 18.47 14.20
C GLY A 250 -2.71 17.02 14.71
N LEU A 251 -3.16 16.13 13.86
CA LEU A 251 -3.17 14.68 14.09
C LEU A 251 -2.89 13.94 12.79
N VAL A 252 -1.92 13.05 12.83
CA VAL A 252 -1.78 11.95 11.89
C VAL A 252 -2.36 10.72 12.57
N ALA A 253 -3.36 10.10 11.96
CA ALA A 253 -3.97 8.88 12.46
C ALA A 253 -3.96 7.77 11.42
N SER A 254 -3.82 6.53 11.88
CA SER A 254 -4.09 5.34 11.10
C SER A 254 -5.20 4.54 11.74
N ALA A 255 -6.05 3.95 10.90
CA ALA A 255 -7.09 3.03 11.32
C ALA A 255 -7.17 1.84 10.34
N LYS A 256 -7.40 0.63 10.87
CA LYS A 256 -7.51 -0.59 10.08
C LYS A 256 -8.86 -1.26 10.30
N ARG A 257 -9.53 -1.61 9.18
CA ARG A 257 -10.74 -2.45 9.17
C ARG A 257 -10.59 -3.49 8.06
N ASP A 258 -10.60 -4.73 8.43
CA ASP A 258 -10.33 -5.84 7.51
C ASP A 258 -9.00 -5.62 6.76
N ASP A 259 -9.00 -5.68 5.44
CA ASP A 259 -7.82 -5.45 4.60
C ASP A 259 -7.55 -3.96 4.31
N MET A 260 -8.48 -3.06 4.66
CA MET A 260 -8.34 -1.63 4.41
C MET A 260 -7.68 -0.93 5.59
N ARG A 261 -6.56 -0.25 5.32
CA ARG A 261 -5.90 0.64 6.28
C ARG A 261 -5.88 2.07 5.75
N LEU A 262 -6.44 2.99 6.50
CA LEU A 262 -6.48 4.40 6.16
C LEU A 262 -5.48 5.21 6.98
N ILE A 263 -4.84 6.16 6.33
CA ILE A 263 -4.05 7.24 6.93
C ILE A 263 -4.83 8.53 6.76
N SER A 264 -5.07 9.22 7.86
CA SER A 264 -5.70 10.54 7.89
C SER A 264 -4.73 11.54 8.50
N VAL A 265 -4.43 12.61 7.77
CA VAL A 265 -3.67 13.74 8.29
C VAL A 265 -4.58 14.95 8.35
N VAL A 266 -4.69 15.58 9.52
CA VAL A 266 -5.47 16.78 9.76
C VAL A 266 -4.56 17.81 10.44
N MET A 267 -4.40 19.01 9.85
CA MET A 267 -3.51 20.07 10.33
C MET A 267 -4.27 21.37 10.52
N GLY A 268 -3.85 22.17 11.51
CA GLY A 268 -4.37 23.51 11.70
C GLY A 268 -5.77 23.59 12.29
N THR A 269 -6.17 22.65 13.14
CA THR A 269 -7.43 22.76 13.89
C THR A 269 -7.25 23.62 15.13
N ASN A 270 -8.36 24.07 15.73
CA ASN A 270 -8.35 25.02 16.85
C ASN A 270 -8.40 24.40 18.23
N SER A 271 -8.50 23.08 18.37
CA SER A 271 -8.48 22.37 19.66
C SER A 271 -8.13 20.89 19.54
N GLU A 272 -7.76 20.27 20.68
CA GLU A 272 -7.54 18.82 20.76
C GLU A 272 -8.78 18.02 20.42
N GLU A 273 -9.94 18.51 20.80
CA GLU A 273 -11.21 17.87 20.50
C GLU A 273 -11.53 17.98 19.02
N ALA A 274 -11.32 19.17 18.41
CA ALA A 274 -11.54 19.37 16.99
C ALA A 274 -10.67 18.46 16.15
N ARG A 275 -9.35 18.36 16.41
CA ARG A 275 -8.48 17.44 15.63
C ARG A 275 -8.95 15.99 15.67
N ALA A 276 -9.43 15.52 16.84
CA ALA A 276 -9.94 14.16 16.98
C ALA A 276 -11.27 13.96 16.21
N GLN A 277 -12.20 14.90 16.33
CA GLN A 277 -13.50 14.83 15.65
C GLN A 277 -13.35 14.93 14.12
N GLU A 278 -12.54 15.84 13.62
CA GLU A 278 -12.32 16.04 12.19
C GLU A 278 -11.62 14.80 11.57
N THR A 279 -10.63 14.24 12.26
CA THR A 279 -9.99 12.98 11.85
C THR A 279 -11.00 11.83 11.80
N GLN A 280 -11.88 11.70 12.80
CA GLN A 280 -12.87 10.63 12.85
C GLN A 280 -13.92 10.76 11.72
N LYS A 281 -14.34 11.99 11.37
CA LYS A 281 -15.21 12.23 10.21
C LYS A 281 -14.55 11.74 8.92
N LEU A 282 -13.27 12.04 8.76
CA LEU A 282 -12.53 11.69 7.55
C LEU A 282 -12.33 10.17 7.43
N LEU A 283 -11.92 9.49 8.50
CA LEU A 283 -11.81 8.03 8.55
C LEU A 283 -13.16 7.35 8.28
N SER A 284 -14.24 7.87 8.89
CA SER A 284 -15.60 7.34 8.69
C SER A 284 -16.05 7.47 7.24
N TYR A 285 -15.72 8.57 6.56
CA TYR A 285 -15.98 8.76 5.14
C TYR A 285 -15.26 7.70 4.31
N GLY A 286 -13.96 7.49 4.53
CA GLY A 286 -13.18 6.50 3.78
C GLY A 286 -13.74 5.08 3.93
N PHE A 287 -13.92 4.61 5.14
CA PHE A 287 -14.46 3.27 5.40
C PHE A 287 -15.90 3.07 4.94
N ARG A 288 -16.68 4.13 4.85
CA ARG A 288 -18.08 4.03 4.39
C ARG A 288 -18.19 3.87 2.88
N PHE A 289 -17.36 4.56 2.12
CA PHE A 289 -17.54 4.69 0.67
C PHE A 289 -16.50 3.93 -0.14
N PHE A 290 -15.40 3.50 0.48
CA PHE A 290 -14.32 2.80 -0.19
C PHE A 290 -14.04 1.44 0.45
N GLU A 291 -13.37 0.59 -0.29
CA GLU A 291 -12.86 -0.70 0.15
C GLU A 291 -11.52 -0.99 -0.53
N THR A 292 -10.63 -1.68 0.15
CA THR A 292 -9.34 -2.10 -0.37
C THR A 292 -9.34 -3.61 -0.50
N THR A 293 -8.91 -4.10 -1.65
CA THR A 293 -8.81 -5.53 -1.95
C THR A 293 -7.38 -5.85 -2.36
N LYS A 294 -6.82 -6.91 -1.79
CA LYS A 294 -5.56 -7.48 -2.24
C LYS A 294 -5.84 -8.29 -3.51
N LEU A 295 -5.22 -7.90 -4.63
CA LEU A 295 -5.37 -8.60 -5.91
C LEU A 295 -4.36 -9.72 -6.06
N TYR A 296 -3.10 -9.46 -5.67
CA TYR A 296 -2.01 -10.42 -5.82
C TYR A 296 -1.08 -10.37 -4.61
N GLU A 297 -0.61 -11.54 -4.21
CA GLU A 297 0.45 -11.69 -3.21
C GLU A 297 1.81 -11.43 -3.85
N ARG A 298 2.80 -11.03 -3.03
CA ARG A 298 4.20 -10.94 -3.45
C ARG A 298 4.66 -12.27 -4.05
N GLY A 299 5.30 -12.22 -5.22
CA GLY A 299 5.79 -13.41 -5.91
C GLY A 299 4.72 -14.23 -6.62
N ALA A 300 3.48 -13.71 -6.73
CA ALA A 300 2.43 -14.36 -7.51
C ALA A 300 2.86 -14.46 -8.98
N VAL A 301 2.82 -15.68 -9.53
CA VAL A 301 3.09 -15.92 -10.96
C VAL A 301 1.85 -15.55 -11.75
N LEU A 302 1.98 -14.54 -12.61
CA LEU A 302 0.87 -14.03 -13.41
C LEU A 302 0.92 -14.53 -14.86
N ALA A 303 2.11 -14.84 -15.37
CA ALA A 303 2.30 -15.44 -16.68
C ALA A 303 3.62 -16.23 -16.76
N THR A 304 3.72 -17.06 -17.79
CA THR A 304 4.94 -17.83 -18.14
C THR A 304 5.26 -17.64 -19.63
N PRO A 305 5.67 -16.41 -20.03
CA PRO A 305 5.99 -16.15 -21.43
C PRO A 305 7.21 -16.92 -21.90
N ARG A 306 7.31 -17.07 -23.23
CA ARG A 306 8.51 -17.62 -23.85
C ARG A 306 9.68 -16.67 -23.69
N ILE A 307 10.87 -17.23 -23.37
CA ILE A 307 12.15 -16.54 -23.40
C ILE A 307 13.06 -17.13 -24.47
N TRP A 308 13.82 -16.27 -25.16
CA TRP A 308 14.70 -16.67 -26.24
C TRP A 308 16.16 -16.75 -25.77
N GLY A 309 16.89 -17.74 -26.30
CA GLY A 309 18.34 -17.85 -26.09
C GLY A 309 18.75 -18.26 -24.69
N GLY A 310 17.80 -18.59 -23.79
CA GLY A 310 18.06 -18.99 -22.42
C GLY A 310 18.28 -20.50 -22.26
N ASP A 311 18.74 -20.89 -21.08
CA ASP A 311 18.81 -22.29 -20.63
C ASP A 311 17.39 -22.87 -20.40
N SER A 312 16.41 -22.03 -20.06
CA SER A 312 14.95 -22.32 -20.09
C SER A 312 14.30 -21.81 -21.39
N ASN A 313 13.10 -22.32 -21.70
CA ASN A 313 12.24 -21.80 -22.78
C ASN A 313 11.12 -20.89 -22.25
N GLU A 314 10.88 -20.89 -20.95
CA GLU A 314 9.81 -20.17 -20.27
C GLU A 314 10.42 -19.40 -19.12
N LEU A 315 9.85 -18.23 -18.82
CA LEU A 315 10.21 -17.37 -17.72
C LEU A 315 8.98 -17.16 -16.84
N ARG A 316 9.08 -17.45 -15.55
CA ARG A 316 8.02 -17.12 -14.60
C ARG A 316 8.05 -15.62 -14.32
N VAL A 317 6.96 -14.93 -14.62
CA VAL A 317 6.83 -13.48 -14.41
C VAL A 317 5.65 -13.17 -13.50
N GLY A 318 5.79 -12.12 -12.71
CA GLY A 318 4.78 -11.72 -11.75
C GLY A 318 5.09 -10.39 -11.08
N VAL A 319 4.63 -10.22 -9.85
CA VAL A 319 4.83 -9.03 -9.04
C VAL A 319 5.78 -9.31 -7.88
N ASP A 320 6.66 -8.36 -7.56
CA ASP A 320 7.65 -8.46 -6.47
C ASP A 320 7.17 -7.83 -5.15
N GLU A 321 5.97 -7.29 -5.15
CA GLU A 321 5.27 -6.75 -3.98
C GLU A 321 3.79 -7.16 -3.99
N GLU A 322 3.11 -6.99 -2.85
CA GLU A 322 1.66 -7.19 -2.78
C GLU A 322 0.94 -6.10 -3.59
N VAL A 323 -0.07 -6.48 -4.35
CA VAL A 323 -0.86 -5.54 -5.15
C VAL A 323 -2.22 -5.32 -4.52
N PHE A 324 -2.41 -4.13 -3.99
CA PHE A 324 -3.68 -3.68 -3.43
C PHE A 324 -4.36 -2.67 -4.35
N MET A 325 -5.69 -2.73 -4.40
CA MET A 325 -6.51 -1.73 -5.08
C MET A 325 -7.60 -1.21 -4.15
N THR A 326 -7.69 0.10 -4.06
CA THR A 326 -8.73 0.78 -3.27
C THR A 326 -9.75 1.40 -4.22
N LEU A 327 -11.01 1.02 -4.08
CA LEU A 327 -12.08 1.37 -4.99
C LEU A 327 -13.33 1.86 -4.22
N PRO A 328 -14.27 2.54 -4.90
CA PRO A 328 -15.62 2.68 -4.37
C PRO A 328 -16.21 1.31 -4.06
N ARG A 329 -16.92 1.19 -2.92
CA ARG A 329 -17.54 -0.07 -2.51
C ARG A 329 -18.42 -0.67 -3.60
N ASN A 330 -18.44 -2.00 -3.64
CA ASN A 330 -19.24 -2.81 -4.58
C ASN A 330 -18.82 -2.67 -6.05
N ARG A 331 -17.58 -2.30 -6.35
CA ARG A 331 -17.07 -2.24 -7.72
C ARG A 331 -15.95 -3.25 -8.02
N ASN A 332 -15.61 -4.11 -7.07
CA ASN A 332 -14.52 -5.08 -7.24
C ASN A 332 -14.78 -6.07 -8.40
N GLU A 333 -16.03 -6.42 -8.68
CA GLU A 333 -16.38 -7.31 -9.78
C GLU A 333 -16.13 -6.71 -11.18
N GLU A 334 -16.00 -5.38 -11.25
CA GLU A 334 -15.69 -4.67 -12.50
C GLU A 334 -14.18 -4.65 -12.81
N LEU A 335 -13.34 -5.05 -11.85
CA LEU A 335 -11.89 -5.07 -12.04
C LEU A 335 -11.47 -6.06 -13.11
N ARG A 336 -10.56 -5.65 -13.96
CA ARG A 336 -9.88 -6.50 -14.93
C ARG A 336 -8.38 -6.22 -14.88
N ALA A 337 -7.60 -7.28 -14.89
CA ALA A 337 -6.15 -7.20 -14.99
C ALA A 337 -5.72 -7.45 -16.42
N ARG A 338 -4.84 -6.60 -16.95
CA ARG A 338 -4.22 -6.74 -18.24
C ARG A 338 -2.71 -6.77 -18.08
N LEU A 339 -2.08 -7.76 -18.69
CA LEU A 339 -0.63 -7.93 -18.68
C LEU A 339 -0.06 -7.42 -20.00
N ASN A 340 0.82 -6.43 -19.91
CA ASN A 340 1.57 -5.91 -21.04
C ASN A 340 3.03 -6.34 -20.86
N LEU A 341 3.38 -7.49 -21.44
CA LEU A 341 4.74 -8.03 -21.37
C LEU A 341 5.57 -7.54 -22.56
N ASP A 342 6.89 -7.44 -22.33
CA ASP A 342 7.83 -7.23 -23.42
C ASP A 342 7.69 -8.40 -24.44
N PRO A 343 7.39 -8.11 -25.68
CA PRO A 343 7.18 -9.14 -26.70
C PRO A 343 8.44 -9.92 -27.05
N ASP A 344 9.62 -9.44 -26.64
CA ASP A 344 10.91 -9.97 -27.03
C ASP A 344 11.86 -10.25 -25.86
N LEU A 345 11.41 -11.08 -24.94
CA LEU A 345 12.20 -11.51 -23.80
C LEU A 345 13.39 -12.39 -24.22
N GLN A 346 14.60 -11.98 -23.87
CA GLN A 346 15.84 -12.66 -24.20
C GLN A 346 16.72 -12.87 -22.97
N ALA A 347 17.31 -14.03 -22.88
CA ALA A 347 18.31 -14.33 -21.83
C ALA A 347 19.65 -13.60 -22.11
N PRO A 348 20.43 -13.24 -21.07
CA PRO A 348 20.13 -13.54 -19.67
C PRO A 348 19.12 -12.57 -19.07
N ILE A 349 18.28 -13.05 -18.15
CA ILE A 349 17.37 -12.24 -17.33
C ILE A 349 17.62 -12.64 -15.85
N ALA A 350 17.80 -11.64 -14.99
CA ALA A 350 17.94 -11.85 -13.56
C ALA A 350 16.59 -11.75 -12.85
N ILE A 351 16.45 -12.45 -11.73
CA ILE A 351 15.33 -12.27 -10.82
C ILE A 351 15.21 -10.79 -10.41
N GLY A 352 14.00 -10.23 -10.50
CA GLY A 352 13.71 -8.81 -10.23
C GLY A 352 13.84 -7.88 -11.43
N ASP A 353 14.38 -8.35 -12.58
CA ASP A 353 14.39 -7.54 -13.80
C ASP A 353 12.96 -7.27 -14.26
N GLU A 354 12.69 -6.02 -14.66
CA GLU A 354 11.41 -5.61 -15.20
C GLU A 354 11.20 -6.20 -16.58
N VAL A 355 10.04 -6.84 -16.79
CA VAL A 355 9.69 -7.55 -18.03
C VAL A 355 8.33 -7.13 -18.60
N GLY A 356 7.72 -6.11 -18.03
CA GLY A 356 6.44 -5.60 -18.48
C GLY A 356 5.66 -4.90 -17.36
N THR A 357 4.39 -4.63 -17.62
CA THR A 357 3.47 -3.94 -16.71
C THR A 357 2.18 -4.72 -16.53
N LEU A 358 1.66 -4.67 -15.31
CA LEU A 358 0.32 -5.10 -14.93
C LEU A 358 -0.56 -3.85 -14.84
N GLU A 359 -1.52 -3.72 -15.75
CA GLU A 359 -2.56 -2.70 -15.67
C GLU A 359 -3.80 -3.27 -14.98
N VAL A 360 -4.36 -2.50 -14.06
CA VAL A 360 -5.65 -2.81 -13.43
C VAL A 360 -6.68 -1.82 -13.94
N HIS A 361 -7.71 -2.34 -14.58
CA HIS A 361 -8.79 -1.57 -15.19
C HIS A 361 -10.07 -1.68 -14.37
N LEU A 362 -10.79 -0.56 -14.26
CA LEU A 362 -12.16 -0.49 -13.76
C LEU A 362 -13.07 -0.01 -14.89
N GLY A 363 -13.71 -0.95 -15.61
CA GLY A 363 -14.31 -0.67 -16.90
C GLY A 363 -13.23 -0.29 -17.93
N ASP A 364 -13.34 0.91 -18.50
CA ASP A 364 -12.37 1.44 -19.50
C ASP A 364 -11.25 2.31 -18.85
N GLU A 365 -11.31 2.56 -17.56
CA GLU A 365 -10.35 3.40 -16.83
C GLU A 365 -9.22 2.57 -16.24
N ILE A 366 -7.96 2.97 -16.45
CA ILE A 366 -6.80 2.40 -15.75
C ILE A 366 -6.77 3.00 -14.33
N VAL A 367 -7.01 2.17 -13.31
CA VAL A 367 -7.03 2.58 -11.91
C VAL A 367 -5.76 2.21 -11.15
N GLY A 368 -4.86 1.47 -11.78
CA GLY A 368 -3.56 1.12 -11.23
C GLY A 368 -2.64 0.49 -12.25
N GLU A 369 -1.35 0.72 -12.07
CA GLU A 369 -0.28 0.13 -12.87
C GLU A 369 0.83 -0.34 -11.94
N ARG A 370 1.37 -1.53 -12.20
CA ARG A 370 2.48 -2.12 -11.44
C ARG A 370 3.47 -2.73 -12.41
N ARG A 371 4.76 -2.66 -12.09
CA ARG A 371 5.79 -3.36 -12.85
C ARG A 371 5.63 -4.86 -12.68
N MET A 372 5.88 -5.59 -13.75
CA MET A 372 6.02 -7.03 -13.71
C MET A 372 7.50 -7.40 -13.80
N VAL A 373 7.91 -8.34 -12.97
CA VAL A 373 9.32 -8.73 -12.85
C VAL A 373 9.50 -10.22 -13.13
N ALA A 374 10.73 -10.58 -13.51
CA ALA A 374 11.19 -11.95 -13.53
C ALA A 374 11.23 -12.51 -12.08
N LEU A 375 10.63 -13.68 -11.87
CA LEU A 375 10.60 -14.34 -10.55
C LEU A 375 11.69 -15.40 -10.38
N GLU A 376 12.51 -15.59 -11.42
CA GLU A 376 13.63 -16.53 -11.44
C GLU A 376 14.74 -16.01 -12.38
N ASN A 377 15.95 -16.54 -12.22
CA ASN A 377 17.03 -16.28 -13.15
C ASN A 377 16.89 -17.21 -14.37
N VAL A 378 17.16 -16.69 -15.56
CA VAL A 378 17.35 -17.49 -16.76
C VAL A 378 18.70 -17.11 -17.39
N GLU A 379 19.63 -18.05 -17.33
CA GLU A 379 20.98 -17.88 -17.86
C GLU A 379 21.02 -18.07 -19.40
N GLU A 380 22.12 -17.66 -20.03
CA GLU A 380 22.32 -17.90 -21.46
C GLU A 380 22.38 -19.41 -21.76
N GLY A 381 21.60 -19.84 -22.72
CA GLY A 381 21.62 -21.22 -23.23
C GLY A 381 22.88 -21.53 -24.06
N GLY A 382 23.15 -22.83 -24.26
CA GLY A 382 24.28 -23.29 -25.06
C GLY A 382 24.23 -22.76 -26.51
N LEU A 383 25.41 -22.63 -27.17
CA LEU A 383 25.56 -22.04 -28.50
C LEU A 383 24.57 -22.59 -29.55
N PHE A 384 24.32 -23.90 -29.55
CA PHE A 384 23.38 -24.52 -30.51
C PHE A 384 21.93 -24.10 -30.24
N LYS A 385 21.52 -23.99 -28.99
CA LYS A 385 20.16 -23.52 -28.60
C LYS A 385 19.97 -22.08 -29.02
N ARG A 386 20.95 -21.21 -28.74
CA ARG A 386 20.93 -19.79 -29.11
C ARG A 386 20.79 -19.59 -30.62
N LEU A 387 21.56 -20.34 -31.43
CA LEU A 387 21.49 -20.27 -32.88
C LEU A 387 20.10 -20.74 -33.41
N PHE A 388 19.59 -21.84 -32.88
CA PHE A 388 18.28 -22.37 -33.21
C PHE A 388 17.16 -21.39 -32.85
N ASP A 389 17.22 -20.80 -31.66
CA ASP A 389 16.25 -19.81 -31.21
C ASP A 389 16.30 -18.51 -32.04
N GLN A 390 17.48 -18.05 -32.46
CA GLN A 390 17.60 -16.91 -33.39
C GLN A 390 16.92 -17.17 -34.72
N VAL A 391 17.13 -18.35 -35.32
CA VAL A 391 16.47 -18.73 -36.57
C VAL A 391 14.96 -18.79 -36.40
N ARG A 392 14.47 -19.41 -35.33
CA ARG A 392 13.04 -19.55 -35.07
C ARG A 392 12.37 -18.20 -34.83
N ARG A 393 13.04 -17.29 -34.07
CA ARG A 393 12.59 -15.92 -33.82
C ARG A 393 12.47 -15.11 -35.13
N PHE A 394 13.44 -15.24 -36.01
CA PHE A 394 13.39 -14.57 -37.31
C PHE A 394 12.15 -15.00 -38.11
N PHE A 395 11.82 -16.29 -38.14
CA PHE A 395 10.63 -16.78 -38.84
C PHE A 395 9.31 -16.41 -38.13
N SER A 396 9.27 -16.38 -36.82
CA SER A 396 8.06 -15.95 -36.10
C SER A 396 7.73 -14.48 -36.31
N GLY A 397 8.74 -13.60 -36.37
CA GLY A 397 8.56 -12.18 -36.70
C GLY A 397 8.12 -11.92 -38.18
N LEU A 398 8.50 -12.80 -39.09
CA LEU A 398 7.98 -12.73 -40.47
C LEU A 398 6.50 -13.11 -40.56
N ILE A 399 6.05 -14.08 -39.77
CA ILE A 399 4.65 -14.54 -39.80
C ILE A 399 3.72 -13.51 -39.16
N SER A 400 4.11 -12.86 -38.04
CA SER A 400 3.29 -11.82 -37.40
C SER A 400 3.05 -10.60 -38.33
N ASN A 401 4.05 -10.22 -39.14
CA ASN A 401 3.92 -9.11 -40.10
C ASN A 401 3.03 -9.41 -41.29
N PHE A 402 2.61 -10.67 -41.51
CA PHE A 402 1.69 -11.08 -42.58
C PHE A 402 0.24 -11.31 -42.10
N THR A 403 -0.01 -11.23 -40.78
CA THR A 403 -1.35 -11.47 -40.18
C THR A 403 -2.01 -10.23 -39.63
N ASP A 404 -1.34 -9.07 -39.62
CA ASP A 404 -1.89 -7.73 -39.41
C ASP A 404 -2.17 -7.08 -40.78
#